data_ef5324e4b937a4a07716d26e1cde0366
#
_entry.id   ef5324e4b937a4a07716d26e1cde0366
#
_cell.length_a   1.000
_cell.length_b   1.000
_cell.length_c   1.000
_cell.angle_alpha   90.00
_cell.angle_beta   90.00
_cell.angle_gamma   90.00
#
_symmetry.space_group_name_H-M   'P 1'
#
loop_
_entity.id
_entity.type
_entity.pdbx_description
1 polymer ?
#
loop_
_entity_poly.entity_id
_entity_poly.type
_entity_poly.pdbx_seq_one_letter_code
_entity_poly.pdbx_strand_id
1 'polypeptide(L)'
;MSFRPAAAALALLLSVCTLVLAPAAADAAMDYAKQVLIGADFSGREMQGVTFNLTNLREADLSGSDLQGASLFGAKLQDADLSNTNLRDATLDSAVLDGTNLSNAVLEDAFAFNTRFINVTISGADFTNVPLRGDVLKTLCAVAEGTNPVTGRDTRDTLGC
;
A
#
# COMPACT_ATOMS: atom_id res chain seq x y z
N MET A 1 55.15 3.23 -66.11
CA MET A 1 53.89 3.92 -65.75
C MET A 1 53.10 3.05 -64.76
N SER A 2 53.17 3.37 -63.50
CA SER A 2 52.49 2.60 -62.44
C SER A 2 51.48 3.50 -61.77
N PHE A 3 50.22 3.14 -61.95
CA PHE A 3 49.09 3.78 -61.22
C PHE A 3 48.91 3.07 -59.87
N ARG A 4 49.06 3.83 -58.80
CA ARG A 4 48.65 3.41 -57.46
C ARG A 4 47.19 3.85 -57.21
N PRO A 5 46.28 2.98 -56.77
CA PRO A 5 45.00 3.43 -56.26
C PRO A 5 45.11 3.86 -54.80
N ALA A 6 44.58 5.03 -54.52
CA ALA A 6 44.48 5.53 -53.15
C ALA A 6 43.47 4.71 -52.34
N ALA A 7 43.89 4.28 -51.19
CA ALA A 7 43.00 3.61 -50.20
C ALA A 7 42.13 4.67 -49.53
N ALA A 8 40.84 4.63 -49.80
CA ALA A 8 39.86 5.40 -49.05
C ALA A 8 39.62 4.72 -47.69
N ALA A 9 40.06 5.37 -46.64
CA ALA A 9 39.75 4.94 -45.26
C ALA A 9 38.31 5.30 -44.94
N LEU A 10 37.48 4.29 -44.85
CA LEU A 10 36.10 4.42 -44.39
C LEU A 10 36.10 4.54 -42.85
N ALA A 11 35.97 5.78 -42.35
CA ALA A 11 35.81 6.00 -40.92
C ALA A 11 34.36 5.61 -40.50
N LEU A 12 34.22 4.45 -39.83
CA LEU A 12 32.98 4.09 -39.15
C LEU A 12 32.82 5.01 -37.96
N LEU A 13 31.93 5.98 -38.05
CA LEU A 13 31.41 6.72 -36.90
C LEU A 13 30.47 5.81 -36.13
N LEU A 14 30.98 5.14 -35.06
CA LEU A 14 30.17 4.51 -34.04
C LEU A 14 29.45 5.61 -33.26
N SER A 15 28.19 5.90 -33.66
CA SER A 15 27.28 6.69 -32.85
C SER A 15 26.94 5.92 -31.59
N VAL A 16 27.65 6.22 -30.52
CA VAL A 16 27.26 5.73 -29.17
C VAL A 16 26.01 6.49 -28.79
N CYS A 17 24.85 5.85 -29.04
CA CYS A 17 23.58 6.32 -28.51
C CYS A 17 23.64 6.10 -26.99
N THR A 18 24.08 7.11 -26.23
CA THR A 18 23.94 7.14 -24.79
C THR A 18 22.46 7.24 -24.50
N LEU A 19 21.85 6.10 -24.13
CA LEU A 19 20.52 6.05 -23.57
C LEU A 19 20.59 6.83 -22.24
N VAL A 20 20.25 8.11 -22.29
CA VAL A 20 20.03 8.89 -21.07
C VAL A 20 18.77 8.30 -20.45
N LEU A 21 18.96 7.41 -19.46
CA LEU A 21 17.86 7.07 -18.55
C LEU A 21 17.44 8.39 -17.91
N ALA A 22 16.33 8.95 -18.36
CA ALA A 22 15.67 10.01 -17.61
C ALA A 22 15.41 9.44 -16.20
N PRO A 23 15.74 10.18 -15.13
CA PRO A 23 15.32 9.76 -13.81
C PRO A 23 13.80 9.56 -13.88
N ALA A 24 13.31 8.38 -13.46
CA ALA A 24 11.89 8.17 -13.29
C ALA A 24 11.39 9.37 -12.48
N ALA A 25 10.47 10.15 -13.06
CA ALA A 25 9.80 11.20 -12.31
C ALA A 25 9.30 10.49 -11.04
N ALA A 26 9.72 10.99 -9.87
CA ALA A 26 9.11 10.56 -8.63
C ALA A 26 7.61 10.81 -8.84
N ASP A 27 6.82 9.75 -8.99
CA ASP A 27 5.38 9.88 -9.16
C ASP A 27 4.90 10.70 -7.97
N ALA A 28 4.39 11.91 -8.26
CA ALA A 28 3.74 12.70 -7.24
C ALA A 28 2.65 11.80 -6.67
N ALA A 29 2.69 11.52 -5.36
CA ALA A 29 1.74 10.62 -4.73
C ALA A 29 0.33 11.02 -5.15
N MET A 30 -0.45 10.06 -5.67
CA MET A 30 -1.80 10.31 -6.16
C MET A 30 -2.66 10.88 -5.03
N ASP A 31 -3.42 11.93 -5.32
CA ASP A 31 -4.28 12.58 -4.34
C ASP A 31 -5.76 12.35 -4.68
N TYR A 32 -6.41 11.55 -3.84
CA TYR A 32 -7.84 11.26 -3.91
C TYR A 32 -8.62 11.86 -2.72
N ALA A 33 -8.03 12.84 -2.01
CA ALA A 33 -8.66 13.41 -0.83
C ALA A 33 -10.08 13.92 -1.12
N LYS A 34 -11.00 13.61 -0.19
CA LYS A 34 -12.41 14.01 -0.22
C LYS A 34 -13.23 13.50 -1.43
N GLN A 35 -12.70 12.57 -2.20
CA GLN A 35 -13.43 11.99 -3.34
C GLN A 35 -14.44 10.93 -2.89
N VAL A 36 -15.38 10.61 -3.77
CA VAL A 36 -16.34 9.54 -3.60
C VAL A 36 -15.97 8.42 -4.56
N LEU A 37 -15.41 7.35 -4.01
CA LEU A 37 -14.83 6.21 -4.75
C LEU A 37 -15.46 4.89 -4.28
N ILE A 38 -16.78 4.90 -4.09
CA ILE A 38 -17.54 3.72 -3.64
C ILE A 38 -17.41 2.61 -4.68
N GLY A 39 -17.04 1.41 -4.24
CA GLY A 39 -16.87 0.24 -5.10
C GLY A 39 -15.74 0.36 -6.13
N ALA A 40 -14.83 1.34 -5.97
CA ALA A 40 -13.70 1.50 -6.89
C ALA A 40 -12.72 0.32 -6.77
N ASP A 41 -12.15 -0.09 -7.89
CA ASP A 41 -11.13 -1.14 -7.96
C ASP A 41 -9.71 -0.56 -7.99
N PHE A 42 -9.01 -0.76 -6.89
CA PHE A 42 -7.59 -0.44 -6.70
C PHE A 42 -6.76 -1.70 -6.40
N SER A 43 -7.30 -2.88 -6.64
CA SER A 43 -6.64 -4.14 -6.31
C SER A 43 -5.28 -4.29 -6.98
N GLY A 44 -4.29 -4.79 -6.23
CA GLY A 44 -2.94 -5.10 -6.71
C GLY A 44 -2.14 -3.90 -7.21
N ARG A 45 -2.52 -2.65 -6.89
CA ARG A 45 -1.83 -1.45 -7.36
C ARG A 45 -0.71 -1.01 -6.45
N GLU A 46 0.33 -0.43 -7.04
CA GLU A 46 1.42 0.27 -6.35
C GLU A 46 0.96 1.71 -6.05
N MET A 47 0.63 2.01 -4.80
CA MET A 47 0.07 3.30 -4.39
C MET A 47 0.73 3.83 -3.11
N GLN A 48 2.04 3.64 -3.00
CA GLN A 48 2.80 4.11 -1.84
C GLN A 48 2.63 5.63 -1.67
N GLY A 49 2.35 6.05 -0.44
CA GLY A 49 2.19 7.46 -0.10
C GLY A 49 0.94 8.14 -0.68
N VAL A 50 0.01 7.38 -1.28
CA VAL A 50 -1.26 7.92 -1.79
C VAL A 50 -2.04 8.65 -0.70
N THR A 51 -2.79 9.69 -1.08
CA THR A 51 -3.66 10.42 -0.18
C THR A 51 -5.13 10.05 -0.42
N PHE A 52 -5.75 9.41 0.57
CA PHE A 52 -7.19 9.11 0.65
C PHE A 52 -7.88 9.82 1.83
N ASN A 53 -7.38 10.97 2.23
CA ASN A 53 -7.93 11.70 3.38
C ASN A 53 -9.39 12.06 3.17
N LEU A 54 -10.25 11.68 4.12
CA LEU A 54 -11.70 11.94 4.10
C LEU A 54 -12.41 11.38 2.85
N THR A 55 -11.81 10.43 2.17
CA THR A 55 -12.33 9.79 0.96
C THR A 55 -13.40 8.77 1.32
N ASN A 56 -14.43 8.67 0.51
CA ASN A 56 -15.44 7.63 0.65
C ASN A 56 -15.06 6.41 -0.20
N LEU A 57 -14.44 5.40 0.45
CA LEU A 57 -13.96 4.14 -0.13
C LEU A 57 -14.86 2.95 0.27
N ARG A 58 -16.12 3.19 0.54
CA ARG A 58 -17.05 2.11 0.89
C ARG A 58 -17.08 1.07 -0.23
N GLU A 59 -17.06 -0.21 0.15
CA GLU A 59 -17.11 -1.33 -0.81
C GLU A 59 -15.96 -1.33 -1.85
N ALA A 60 -14.93 -0.48 -1.67
CA ALA A 60 -13.79 -0.46 -2.59
C ALA A 60 -12.93 -1.71 -2.43
N ASP A 61 -12.37 -2.18 -3.54
CA ASP A 61 -11.38 -3.25 -3.57
C ASP A 61 -9.97 -2.66 -3.58
N LEU A 62 -9.26 -2.80 -2.47
CA LEU A 62 -7.86 -2.41 -2.28
C LEU A 62 -6.97 -3.65 -2.05
N SER A 63 -7.53 -4.85 -2.28
CA SER A 63 -6.85 -6.11 -1.99
C SER A 63 -5.52 -6.24 -2.72
N GLY A 64 -4.50 -6.73 -2.01
CA GLY A 64 -3.17 -6.95 -2.55
C GLY A 64 -2.42 -5.69 -3.00
N SER A 65 -2.94 -4.48 -2.72
CA SER A 65 -2.28 -3.23 -3.09
C SER A 65 -1.13 -2.89 -2.14
N ASP A 66 -0.17 -2.10 -2.61
CA ASP A 66 0.86 -1.49 -1.78
C ASP A 66 0.46 -0.06 -1.39
N LEU A 67 0.06 0.10 -0.12
CA LEU A 67 -0.36 1.37 0.48
C LEU A 67 0.65 1.84 1.54
N GLN A 68 1.91 1.41 1.44
CA GLN A 68 2.93 1.84 2.40
C GLN A 68 3.00 3.36 2.49
N GLY A 69 2.95 3.89 3.71
CA GLY A 69 2.98 5.33 3.96
C GLY A 69 1.74 6.10 3.44
N ALA A 70 0.69 5.41 2.99
CA ALA A 70 -0.54 6.06 2.53
C ALA A 70 -1.25 6.81 3.66
N SER A 71 -1.93 7.90 3.31
CA SER A 71 -2.77 8.64 4.25
C SER A 71 -4.25 8.33 4.01
N LEU A 72 -4.84 7.60 4.97
CA LEU A 72 -6.27 7.23 5.00
C LEU A 72 -7.00 7.95 6.16
N PHE A 73 -6.48 9.14 6.57
CA PHE A 73 -7.06 9.90 7.66
C PHE A 73 -8.55 10.18 7.42
N GLY A 74 -9.40 9.74 8.34
CA GLY A 74 -10.85 9.94 8.26
C GLY A 74 -11.54 9.28 7.06
N ALA A 75 -10.88 8.34 6.37
CA ALA A 75 -11.46 7.62 5.25
C ALA A 75 -12.63 6.72 5.69
N LYS A 76 -13.62 6.57 4.83
CA LYS A 76 -14.75 5.66 5.02
C LYS A 76 -14.48 4.37 4.27
N LEU A 77 -14.19 3.30 5.01
CA LEU A 77 -13.78 1.99 4.48
C LEU A 77 -14.80 0.88 4.81
N GLN A 78 -16.06 1.24 5.05
CA GLN A 78 -17.08 0.25 5.36
C GLN A 78 -17.22 -0.75 4.20
N ASP A 79 -17.20 -2.04 4.53
CA ASP A 79 -17.30 -3.17 3.60
C ASP A 79 -16.21 -3.18 2.51
N ALA A 80 -15.10 -2.43 2.70
CA ALA A 80 -13.97 -2.45 1.78
C ALA A 80 -13.12 -3.71 1.95
N ASP A 81 -12.47 -4.16 0.87
CA ASP A 81 -11.50 -5.24 0.89
C ASP A 81 -10.07 -4.69 0.95
N LEU A 82 -9.40 -4.86 2.08
CA LEU A 82 -7.99 -4.54 2.33
C LEU A 82 -7.16 -5.81 2.58
N SER A 83 -7.66 -6.98 2.13
CA SER A 83 -6.93 -8.23 2.31
C SER A 83 -5.60 -8.23 1.56
N ASN A 84 -4.58 -8.84 2.17
CA ASN A 84 -3.22 -8.93 1.61
C ASN A 84 -2.57 -7.57 1.27
N THR A 85 -3.04 -6.47 1.85
CA THR A 85 -2.56 -5.10 1.58
C THR A 85 -1.31 -4.81 2.42
N ASN A 86 -0.34 -4.11 1.85
CA ASN A 86 0.76 -3.52 2.61
C ASN A 86 0.36 -2.14 3.12
N LEU A 87 0.08 -2.04 4.42
CA LEU A 87 -0.30 -0.80 5.13
C LEU A 87 0.79 -0.31 6.09
N ARG A 88 2.05 -0.74 5.90
CA ARG A 88 3.15 -0.28 6.73
C ARG A 88 3.24 1.25 6.74
N ASP A 89 3.48 1.83 7.89
CA ASP A 89 3.61 3.28 8.05
C ASP A 89 2.38 4.10 7.59
N ALA A 90 1.25 3.46 7.29
CA ALA A 90 0.05 4.16 6.85
C ALA A 90 -0.65 4.90 8.00
N THR A 91 -1.33 6.00 7.69
CA THR A 91 -2.14 6.75 8.65
C THR A 91 -3.61 6.39 8.48
N LEU A 92 -4.17 5.69 9.47
CA LEU A 92 -5.59 5.29 9.51
C LEU A 92 -6.39 6.08 10.57
N ASP A 93 -5.77 7.02 11.26
CA ASP A 93 -6.41 7.74 12.37
C ASP A 93 -7.76 8.33 11.92
N SER A 94 -8.77 8.20 12.77
CA SER A 94 -10.16 8.61 12.50
C SER A 94 -10.87 7.89 11.33
N ALA A 95 -10.24 6.92 10.69
CA ALA A 95 -10.89 6.11 9.65
C ALA A 95 -11.98 5.20 10.25
N VAL A 96 -12.95 4.83 9.41
CA VAL A 96 -14.06 3.94 9.80
C VAL A 96 -13.95 2.64 9.00
N LEU A 97 -13.61 1.58 9.73
CA LEU A 97 -13.52 0.22 9.23
C LEU A 97 -14.65 -0.61 9.86
N ASP A 98 -15.81 -0.64 9.22
CA ASP A 98 -16.94 -1.47 9.62
C ASP A 98 -17.21 -2.51 8.54
N GLY A 99 -17.17 -3.78 8.89
CA GLY A 99 -17.25 -4.89 7.93
C GLY A 99 -16.02 -5.02 7.02
N THR A 100 -14.97 -4.27 7.28
CA THR A 100 -13.76 -4.26 6.43
C THR A 100 -12.97 -5.55 6.55
N ASN A 101 -12.51 -6.09 5.43
CA ASN A 101 -11.64 -7.25 5.38
C ASN A 101 -10.15 -6.82 5.42
N LEU A 102 -9.45 -7.17 6.48
CA LEU A 102 -8.02 -6.94 6.68
C LEU A 102 -7.22 -8.27 6.71
N SER A 103 -7.79 -9.37 6.21
CA SER A 103 -7.11 -10.68 6.25
C SER A 103 -5.74 -10.58 5.59
N ASN A 104 -4.70 -11.05 6.30
CA ASN A 104 -3.31 -11.04 5.86
C ASN A 104 -2.73 -9.63 5.57
N ALA A 105 -3.40 -8.54 5.92
CA ALA A 105 -2.85 -7.20 5.78
C ALA A 105 -1.65 -6.99 6.72
N VAL A 106 -0.68 -6.17 6.31
CA VAL A 106 0.46 -5.80 7.14
C VAL A 106 0.31 -4.34 7.55
N LEU A 107 -0.01 -4.11 8.83
CA LEU A 107 -0.19 -2.78 9.43
C LEU A 107 1.01 -2.34 10.28
N GLU A 108 2.14 -3.02 10.19
CA GLU A 108 3.34 -2.71 10.98
C GLU A 108 3.65 -1.21 10.96
N ASP A 109 3.81 -0.60 12.14
CA ASP A 109 4.07 0.83 12.34
C ASP A 109 2.96 1.78 11.81
N ALA A 110 1.78 1.26 11.43
CA ALA A 110 0.67 2.10 11.03
C ALA A 110 0.07 2.86 12.23
N PHE A 111 -0.41 4.08 11.99
CA PHE A 111 -1.04 4.91 13.01
C PHE A 111 -2.56 4.78 12.96
N ALA A 112 -3.16 4.14 13.99
CA ALA A 112 -4.59 3.78 14.01
C ALA A 112 -5.27 4.07 15.36
N PHE A 113 -4.79 5.06 16.13
CA PHE A 113 -5.22 5.26 17.54
C PHE A 113 -6.70 5.57 17.70
N ASN A 114 -7.28 6.43 16.84
CA ASN A 114 -8.71 6.77 16.84
C ASN A 114 -9.50 6.04 15.74
N THR A 115 -8.94 5.02 15.14
CA THR A 115 -9.59 4.22 14.11
C THR A 115 -10.74 3.41 14.69
N ARG A 116 -11.85 3.35 13.98
CA ARG A 116 -13.02 2.57 14.36
C ARG A 116 -12.99 1.21 13.67
N PHE A 117 -12.58 0.18 14.42
CA PHE A 117 -12.62 -1.22 13.98
C PHE A 117 -13.93 -1.86 14.46
N ILE A 118 -14.86 -2.10 13.55
CA ILE A 118 -16.17 -2.67 13.84
C ILE A 118 -16.39 -3.85 12.88
N ASN A 119 -16.74 -5.02 13.39
CA ASN A 119 -17.02 -6.22 12.59
C ASN A 119 -15.93 -6.55 11.54
N VAL A 120 -14.68 -6.22 11.83
CA VAL A 120 -13.56 -6.44 10.90
C VAL A 120 -13.11 -7.89 10.88
N THR A 121 -12.63 -8.35 9.72
CA THR A 121 -11.91 -9.63 9.60
C THR A 121 -10.42 -9.35 9.61
N ILE A 122 -9.67 -9.98 10.54
CA ILE A 122 -8.24 -9.74 10.76
C ILE A 122 -7.39 -11.03 10.77
N SER A 123 -7.91 -12.13 10.26
CA SER A 123 -7.18 -13.40 10.24
C SER A 123 -5.86 -13.24 9.48
N GLY A 124 -4.73 -13.56 10.12
CA GLY A 124 -3.40 -13.37 9.55
C GLY A 124 -2.94 -11.91 9.43
N ALA A 125 -3.67 -10.92 9.94
CA ALA A 125 -3.21 -9.52 9.91
C ALA A 125 -2.08 -9.28 10.91
N ASP A 126 -1.14 -8.42 10.56
CA ASP A 126 0.01 -8.04 11.39
C ASP A 126 -0.15 -6.61 11.91
N PHE A 127 -0.30 -6.47 13.23
CA PHE A 127 -0.48 -5.20 13.94
C PHE A 127 0.77 -4.78 14.73
N THR A 128 1.95 -5.24 14.35
CA THR A 128 3.19 -4.90 15.07
C THR A 128 3.33 -3.38 15.20
N ASN A 129 3.56 -2.91 16.43
CA ASN A 129 3.73 -1.50 16.79
C ASN A 129 2.55 -0.57 16.45
N VAL A 130 1.35 -1.09 16.20
CA VAL A 130 0.16 -0.26 15.95
C VAL A 130 -0.40 0.25 17.28
N PRO A 131 -0.46 1.56 17.52
CA PRO A 131 -1.08 2.09 18.73
C PRO A 131 -2.60 1.95 18.66
N LEU A 132 -3.17 1.18 19.56
CA LEU A 132 -4.61 0.93 19.68
C LEU A 132 -5.15 1.36 21.04
N ARG A 133 -6.39 1.85 21.08
CA ARG A 133 -7.09 2.06 22.34
C ARG A 133 -7.42 0.71 23.00
N GLY A 134 -7.43 0.68 24.32
CA GLY A 134 -7.63 -0.59 25.06
C GLY A 134 -8.98 -1.28 24.81
N ASP A 135 -10.04 -0.54 24.53
CA ASP A 135 -11.35 -1.08 24.15
C ASP A 135 -11.30 -1.75 22.76
N VAL A 136 -10.62 -1.12 21.79
CA VAL A 136 -10.40 -1.65 20.44
C VAL A 136 -9.51 -2.89 20.51
N LEU A 137 -8.39 -2.83 21.23
CA LEU A 137 -7.48 -3.97 21.42
C LEU A 137 -8.22 -5.19 21.94
N LYS A 138 -9.06 -5.01 22.98
CA LYS A 138 -9.86 -6.10 23.55
C LYS A 138 -10.79 -6.74 22.50
N THR A 139 -11.40 -5.93 21.65
CA THR A 139 -12.31 -6.40 20.60
C THR A 139 -11.54 -7.17 19.52
N LEU A 140 -10.38 -6.65 19.08
CA LEU A 140 -9.55 -7.32 18.09
C LEU A 140 -8.96 -8.62 18.62
N CYS A 141 -8.50 -8.66 19.88
CA CYS A 141 -8.01 -9.89 20.51
C CYS A 141 -9.06 -11.01 20.57
N ALA A 142 -10.34 -10.68 20.63
CA ALA A 142 -11.42 -11.67 20.66
C ALA A 142 -11.57 -12.42 19.32
N VAL A 143 -11.14 -11.84 18.22
CA VAL A 143 -11.26 -12.39 16.86
C VAL A 143 -9.91 -12.63 16.18
N ALA A 144 -8.81 -12.33 16.87
CA ALA A 144 -7.46 -12.48 16.33
C ALA A 144 -7.09 -13.96 16.19
N GLU A 145 -6.70 -14.35 14.98
CA GLU A 145 -6.25 -15.68 14.63
C GLU A 145 -5.33 -15.65 13.40
N GLY A 146 -4.61 -16.73 13.17
CA GLY A 146 -3.80 -16.93 11.98
C GLY A 146 -2.43 -16.26 12.04
N THR A 147 -1.61 -16.60 11.07
CA THR A 147 -0.23 -16.13 10.90
C THR A 147 -0.12 -15.36 9.59
N ASN A 148 0.52 -14.20 9.62
CA ASN A 148 0.70 -13.39 8.42
C ASN A 148 1.63 -14.10 7.42
N PRO A 149 1.23 -14.27 6.16
CA PRO A 149 2.03 -15.01 5.17
C PRO A 149 3.29 -14.26 4.73
N VAL A 150 3.34 -12.94 4.91
CA VAL A 150 4.49 -12.10 4.51
C VAL A 150 5.50 -11.97 5.65
N THR A 151 5.02 -11.71 6.87
CA THR A 151 5.90 -11.45 8.03
C THR A 151 6.19 -12.69 8.86
N GLY A 152 5.36 -13.74 8.73
CA GLY A 152 5.45 -14.96 9.54
C GLY A 152 5.04 -14.76 11.00
N ARG A 153 4.48 -13.60 11.36
CA ARG A 153 4.06 -13.28 12.74
C ARG A 153 2.59 -13.66 12.97
N ASP A 154 2.30 -14.19 14.14
CA ASP A 154 0.93 -14.51 14.55
C ASP A 154 0.14 -13.24 14.91
N THR A 155 -1.11 -13.15 14.44
CA THR A 155 -1.96 -11.95 14.66
C THR A 155 -2.13 -11.63 16.14
N ARG A 156 -2.34 -12.64 16.99
CA ARG A 156 -2.50 -12.43 18.44
C ARG A 156 -1.24 -11.88 19.08
N ASP A 157 -0.07 -12.39 18.66
CA ASP A 157 1.23 -11.96 19.20
C ASP A 157 1.50 -10.50 18.81
N THR A 158 1.19 -10.10 17.57
CA THR A 158 1.39 -8.73 17.11
C THR A 158 0.47 -7.72 17.80
N LEU A 159 -0.71 -8.15 18.25
CA LEU A 159 -1.63 -7.35 19.07
C LEU A 159 -1.25 -7.31 20.55
N GLY A 160 -0.43 -8.26 21.01
CA GLY A 160 -0.09 -8.40 22.43
C GLY A 160 -1.23 -9.02 23.25
N CYS A 161 -2.05 -9.82 22.61
CA CYS A 161 -3.11 -10.55 23.29
C CYS A 161 -2.53 -11.63 24.21
#